data_677046116025f32567c6d71f51de3e53
#
_entry.id   677046116025f32567c6d71f51de3e53
#
_cell.length_a   1.000
_cell.length_b   1.000
_cell.length_c   1.000
_cell.angle_alpha   90.00
_cell.angle_beta   90.00
_cell.angle_gamma   90.00
#
_symmetry.space_group_name_H-M   'P 1'
#
loop_
_entity.id
_entity.type
_entity.pdbx_description
1 polymer ?
#
loop_
_entity_poly.entity_id
_entity_poly.type
_entity_poly.pdbx_seq_one_letter_code
_entity_poly.pdbx_strand_id
1 'polypeptide(L)'
;AGQAMAALTRAADRTENLGSAEVKMSTDLGTGTGPVTMEGTYSWGNGLEFDVKMDAKAAQMQTLTSSPKVRMLFVGGAYYYDIDPQLSGPLKGKEWMKIDSSAVFGEKGSQALNGAGDNQSPVASMKALKYAGNVDDLGKQTVDGQSTTHYRATYKAAQLGKLKEAYGDKNNLFNSMTGADGTMTMDIW
;
A
#
# COMPACT_ATOMS: atom_id res chain seq x y z
N ALA A 1 -7.72 -19.75 15.90
CA ALA A 1 -7.74 -18.27 15.84
C ALA A 1 -6.65 -17.64 16.73
N GLY A 2 -6.52 -18.02 18.01
CA GLY A 2 -5.54 -17.40 18.92
C GLY A 2 -4.06 -17.61 18.54
N GLN A 3 -3.71 -18.80 18.04
CA GLN A 3 -2.33 -19.10 17.63
C GLN A 3 -1.94 -18.38 16.34
N ALA A 4 -2.85 -18.26 15.37
CA ALA A 4 -2.63 -17.51 14.14
C ALA A 4 -2.42 -16.01 14.45
N MET A 5 -3.26 -15.44 15.30
CA MET A 5 -3.12 -14.04 15.73
C MET A 5 -1.79 -13.79 16.46
N ALA A 6 -1.38 -14.67 17.36
CA ALA A 6 -0.10 -14.56 18.06
C ALA A 6 1.10 -14.68 17.10
N ALA A 7 1.03 -15.54 16.08
CA ALA A 7 2.06 -15.66 15.07
C ALA A 7 2.17 -14.39 14.22
N LEU A 8 1.06 -13.82 13.80
CA LEU A 8 1.00 -12.57 13.03
C LEU A 8 1.49 -11.36 13.83
N THR A 9 1.14 -11.28 15.12
CA THR A 9 1.66 -10.21 15.99
C THR A 9 3.18 -10.27 16.07
N ARG A 10 3.76 -11.45 16.31
CA ARG A 10 5.23 -11.62 16.33
C ARG A 10 5.87 -11.30 14.98
N ALA A 11 5.22 -11.65 13.88
CA ALA A 11 5.70 -11.32 12.54
C ALA A 11 5.68 -9.81 12.32
N ALA A 12 4.59 -9.12 12.71
CA ALA A 12 4.49 -7.67 12.62
C ALA A 12 5.60 -6.96 13.41
N ASP A 13 5.85 -7.37 14.66
CA ASP A 13 6.90 -6.79 15.51
C ASP A 13 8.29 -6.98 14.89
N ARG A 14 8.56 -8.16 14.33
CA ARG A 14 9.83 -8.42 13.64
C ARG A 14 9.98 -7.55 12.38
N THR A 15 8.96 -7.47 11.57
CA THR A 15 8.96 -6.69 10.33
C THR A 15 9.14 -5.20 10.63
N GLU A 16 8.49 -4.68 11.68
CA GLU A 16 8.66 -3.29 12.11
C GLU A 16 10.12 -2.94 12.40
N ASN A 17 10.82 -3.83 13.08
CA ASN A 17 12.24 -3.63 13.45
C ASN A 17 13.20 -3.72 12.25
N LEU A 18 12.76 -4.28 11.11
CA LEU A 18 13.61 -4.32 9.90
C LEU A 18 13.74 -2.93 9.24
N GLY A 19 12.74 -2.07 9.39
CA GLY A 19 12.73 -0.71 8.84
C GLY A 19 12.54 -0.63 7.32
N SER A 20 12.65 -1.72 6.58
CA SER A 20 12.40 -1.80 5.14
C SER A 20 12.09 -3.22 4.69
N ALA A 21 11.41 -3.35 3.55
CA ALA A 21 11.15 -4.63 2.90
C ALA A 21 10.92 -4.47 1.39
N GLU A 22 11.21 -5.52 0.66
CA GLU A 22 10.67 -5.73 -0.70
C GLU A 22 9.18 -6.04 -0.58
N VAL A 23 8.36 -5.34 -1.36
CA VAL A 23 6.90 -5.45 -1.31
C VAL A 23 6.35 -5.65 -2.72
N LYS A 24 5.43 -6.59 -2.85
CA LYS A 24 4.60 -6.75 -4.03
C LYS A 24 3.14 -6.64 -3.61
N MET A 25 2.45 -5.64 -4.13
CA MET A 25 1.05 -5.40 -3.85
C MET A 25 0.23 -5.54 -5.13
N SER A 26 -0.94 -6.11 -4.99
CA SER A 26 -1.94 -6.18 -6.06
C SER A 26 -3.27 -5.73 -5.47
N THR A 27 -3.87 -4.71 -6.05
CA THR A 27 -5.15 -4.15 -5.60
C THR A 27 -6.15 -4.16 -6.74
N ASP A 28 -7.25 -4.87 -6.56
CA ASP A 28 -8.39 -4.77 -7.48
C ASP A 28 -9.31 -3.65 -7.00
N LEU A 29 -9.41 -2.61 -7.83
CA LEU A 29 -10.26 -1.44 -7.55
C LEU A 29 -11.71 -1.62 -8.00
N GLY A 30 -12.08 -2.80 -8.50
CA GLY A 30 -13.44 -3.08 -8.99
C GLY A 30 -13.84 -2.27 -10.23
N THR A 31 -12.89 -1.61 -10.89
CA THR A 31 -13.13 -0.75 -12.07
C THR A 31 -13.20 -1.53 -13.38
N GLY A 32 -13.06 -2.85 -13.33
CA GLY A 32 -13.05 -3.71 -14.52
C GLY A 32 -11.76 -3.62 -15.36
N THR A 33 -10.78 -2.83 -14.94
CA THR A 33 -9.48 -2.68 -15.63
C THR A 33 -8.43 -3.71 -15.17
N GLY A 34 -8.82 -4.61 -14.29
CA GLY A 34 -7.94 -5.58 -13.65
C GLY A 34 -7.16 -5.00 -12.47
N PRO A 35 -6.43 -5.85 -11.72
CA PRO A 35 -5.69 -5.43 -10.54
C PRO A 35 -4.52 -4.52 -10.90
N VAL A 36 -4.33 -3.47 -10.10
CA VAL A 36 -3.15 -2.61 -10.12
C VAL A 36 -2.06 -3.28 -9.30
N THR A 37 -0.92 -3.56 -9.92
CA THR A 37 0.23 -4.15 -9.23
C THR A 37 1.33 -3.12 -9.00
N MET A 38 1.89 -3.12 -7.79
CA MET A 38 3.09 -2.37 -7.43
C MET A 38 4.12 -3.33 -6.85
N GLU A 39 5.38 -3.16 -7.21
CA GLU A 39 6.50 -3.96 -6.71
C GLU A 39 7.72 -3.07 -6.46
N GLY A 40 8.43 -3.30 -5.38
CA GLY A 40 9.65 -2.58 -5.03
C GLY A 40 9.90 -2.50 -3.53
N THR A 41 10.73 -1.56 -3.12
CA THR A 41 11.16 -1.41 -1.73
C THR A 41 10.35 -0.35 -1.01
N TYR A 42 9.88 -0.67 0.18
CA TYR A 42 9.32 0.25 1.16
C TYR A 42 10.25 0.38 2.35
N SER A 43 10.44 1.60 2.83
CA SER A 43 11.18 1.92 4.05
C SER A 43 10.30 2.72 5.00
N TRP A 44 10.36 2.42 6.31
CA TRP A 44 9.56 3.06 7.36
C TRP A 44 10.36 3.43 8.60
N GLY A 45 11.67 3.12 8.63
CA GLY A 45 12.51 3.35 9.81
C GLY A 45 12.70 4.83 10.17
N ASN A 46 12.72 5.73 9.17
CA ASN A 46 12.89 7.18 9.34
C ASN A 46 11.77 7.98 8.65
N GLY A 47 10.57 7.48 8.67
CA GLY A 47 9.44 7.96 7.88
C GLY A 47 9.18 7.06 6.68
N LEU A 48 8.04 7.28 6.02
CA LEU A 48 7.68 6.49 4.85
C LEU A 48 8.47 6.96 3.63
N GLU A 49 9.19 6.05 3.02
CA GLU A 49 9.82 6.21 1.72
C GLU A 49 9.58 4.95 0.89
N PHE A 50 9.48 5.07 -0.40
CA PHE A 50 9.40 3.90 -1.27
C PHE A 50 9.97 4.17 -2.68
N ASP A 51 10.42 3.08 -3.29
CA ASP A 51 10.88 2.99 -4.66
C ASP A 51 10.18 1.80 -5.31
N VAL A 52 9.17 2.07 -6.11
CA VAL A 52 8.30 1.04 -6.67
C VAL A 52 8.13 1.19 -8.18
N LYS A 53 7.81 0.10 -8.83
CA LYS A 53 7.34 0.07 -10.22
C LYS A 53 5.87 -0.30 -10.24
N MET A 54 5.10 0.39 -11.05
CA MET A 54 3.68 0.12 -11.25
C MET A 54 3.31 0.21 -12.73
N ASP A 55 2.17 -0.35 -13.10
CA ASP A 55 1.66 -0.27 -14.47
C ASP A 55 1.38 1.18 -14.86
N ALA A 56 1.97 1.63 -15.98
CA ALA A 56 1.86 3.01 -16.45
C ALA A 56 0.41 3.40 -16.81
N LYS A 57 -0.40 2.43 -17.27
CA LYS A 57 -1.81 2.65 -17.56
C LYS A 57 -2.62 2.85 -16.27
N ALA A 58 -2.35 2.04 -15.26
CA ALA A 58 -2.99 2.17 -13.95
C ALA A 58 -2.62 3.50 -13.27
N ALA A 59 -1.38 3.96 -13.45
CA ALA A 59 -0.89 5.26 -12.98
C ALA A 59 -1.36 6.45 -13.83
N GLN A 60 -2.07 6.22 -14.95
CA GLN A 60 -2.46 7.24 -15.94
C GLN A 60 -1.26 8.02 -16.51
N MET A 61 -0.11 7.36 -16.65
CA MET A 61 1.17 7.95 -17.10
C MET A 61 1.51 7.62 -18.56
N GLN A 62 0.59 7.00 -19.33
CA GLN A 62 0.86 6.55 -20.72
C GLN A 62 1.23 7.69 -21.68
N THR A 63 0.87 8.93 -21.34
CA THR A 63 1.23 10.11 -22.14
C THR A 63 2.61 10.66 -21.79
N LEU A 64 3.19 10.23 -20.69
CA LEU A 64 4.47 10.72 -20.17
C LEU A 64 5.59 9.68 -20.28
N THR A 65 5.25 8.41 -20.49
CA THR A 65 6.22 7.33 -20.70
C THR A 65 5.72 6.33 -21.72
N SER A 66 6.63 5.85 -22.57
CA SER A 66 6.40 4.75 -23.50
C SER A 66 6.58 3.37 -22.84
N SER A 67 7.14 3.34 -21.64
CA SER A 67 7.32 2.11 -20.88
C SER A 67 5.96 1.59 -20.36
N PRO A 68 5.72 0.27 -20.39
CA PRO A 68 4.53 -0.33 -19.80
C PRO A 68 4.47 -0.20 -18.27
N LYS A 69 5.63 0.02 -17.63
CA LYS A 69 5.76 0.28 -16.19
C LYS A 69 6.43 1.62 -15.96
N VAL A 70 5.96 2.36 -14.97
CA VAL A 70 6.56 3.60 -14.47
C VAL A 70 7.20 3.35 -13.11
N ARG A 71 8.42 3.85 -12.91
CA ARG A 71 9.06 3.88 -11.59
C ARG A 71 8.58 5.11 -10.84
N MET A 72 8.23 4.91 -9.59
CA MET A 72 7.75 5.96 -8.69
C MET A 72 8.54 5.90 -7.39
N LEU A 73 9.08 7.04 -7.00
CA LEU A 73 9.70 7.25 -5.70
C LEU A 73 8.78 8.11 -4.84
N PHE A 74 8.75 7.84 -3.56
CA PHE A 74 8.21 8.75 -2.54
C PHE A 74 9.31 9.04 -1.53
N VAL A 75 9.77 10.28 -1.48
CA VAL A 75 10.87 10.71 -0.61
C VAL A 75 10.59 12.14 -0.17
N GLY A 76 10.75 12.41 1.13
CA GLY A 76 10.62 13.76 1.67
C GLY A 76 9.25 14.41 1.42
N GLY A 77 8.17 13.62 1.39
CA GLY A 77 6.82 14.10 1.16
C GLY A 77 6.47 14.43 -0.29
N ALA A 78 7.29 14.02 -1.24
CA ALA A 78 7.04 14.22 -2.66
C ALA A 78 7.12 12.91 -3.44
N TYR A 79 6.28 12.81 -4.47
CA TYR A 79 6.33 11.75 -5.48
C TYR A 79 7.22 12.16 -6.62
N TYR A 80 8.03 11.23 -7.11
CA TYR A 80 8.87 11.39 -8.30
C TYR A 80 8.55 10.26 -9.26
N TYR A 81 8.15 10.61 -10.48
CA TYR A 81 7.85 9.65 -11.53
C TYR A 81 8.93 9.70 -12.60
N ASP A 82 9.49 8.54 -12.94
CA ASP A 82 10.40 8.38 -14.07
C ASP A 82 9.60 8.48 -15.36
N ILE A 83 9.87 9.47 -16.19
CA ILE A 83 9.14 9.79 -17.42
C ILE A 83 10.09 9.89 -18.60
N ASP A 84 9.57 9.69 -19.82
CA ASP A 84 10.36 9.97 -21.01
C ASP A 84 10.55 11.48 -21.18
N PRO A 85 11.72 11.94 -21.69
CA PRO A 85 11.96 13.35 -21.98
C PRO A 85 10.88 13.94 -22.89
N GLN A 86 10.16 14.94 -22.41
CA GLN A 86 9.08 15.59 -23.15
C GLN A 86 9.64 16.56 -24.20
N LEU A 87 9.00 16.65 -25.36
CA LEU A 87 9.43 17.53 -26.45
C LEU A 87 9.07 19.02 -26.19
N SER A 88 8.06 19.27 -25.34
CA SER A 88 7.54 20.60 -25.08
C SER A 88 6.92 20.71 -23.69
N GLY A 89 6.54 21.92 -23.29
CA GLY A 89 5.87 22.21 -22.02
C GLY A 89 6.81 22.26 -20.81
N PRO A 90 6.26 22.29 -19.59
CA PRO A 90 7.03 22.45 -18.35
C PRO A 90 8.01 21.31 -18.06
N LEU A 91 7.75 20.12 -18.64
CA LEU A 91 8.57 18.92 -18.48
C LEU A 91 9.54 18.69 -19.66
N LYS A 92 9.74 19.71 -20.53
CA LYS A 92 10.63 19.58 -21.69
C LYS A 92 12.04 19.15 -21.26
N GLY A 93 12.52 18.04 -21.83
CA GLY A 93 13.83 17.46 -21.56
C GLY A 93 14.03 16.94 -20.14
N LYS A 94 12.96 16.81 -19.34
CA LYS A 94 13.02 16.22 -18.00
C LYS A 94 12.76 14.72 -18.07
N GLU A 95 13.53 13.99 -17.29
CA GLU A 95 13.38 12.53 -17.11
C GLU A 95 12.60 12.19 -15.82
N TRP A 96 12.37 13.19 -14.97
CA TRP A 96 11.62 13.02 -13.74
C TRP A 96 10.58 14.13 -13.57
N MET A 97 9.38 13.70 -13.19
CA MET A 97 8.30 14.60 -12.77
C MET A 97 8.13 14.52 -11.26
N LYS A 98 8.28 15.66 -10.59
CA LYS A 98 8.02 15.80 -9.15
C LYS A 98 6.59 16.27 -8.92
N ILE A 99 5.89 15.64 -7.98
CA ILE A 99 4.58 16.06 -7.49
C ILE A 99 4.64 16.12 -5.96
N ASP A 100 4.51 17.30 -5.39
CA ASP A 100 4.43 17.44 -3.93
C ASP A 100 3.10 16.84 -3.44
N SER A 101 3.15 16.06 -2.37
CA SER A 101 1.95 15.41 -1.82
C SER A 101 0.88 16.42 -1.40
N SER A 102 1.26 17.63 -1.01
CA SER A 102 0.35 18.73 -0.71
C SER A 102 -0.46 19.21 -1.92
N ALA A 103 0.10 19.12 -3.13
CA ALA A 103 -0.61 19.45 -4.35
C ALA A 103 -1.71 18.43 -4.71
N VAL A 104 -1.53 17.16 -4.28
CA VAL A 104 -2.48 16.08 -4.54
C VAL A 104 -3.54 15.95 -3.44
N PHE A 105 -3.10 16.05 -2.18
CA PHE A 105 -3.93 15.75 -1.01
C PHE A 105 -4.23 16.97 -0.15
N GLY A 106 -3.74 18.16 -0.53
CA GLY A 106 -3.76 19.38 0.28
C GLY A 106 -2.78 19.30 1.46
N GLU A 107 -2.57 20.43 2.15
CA GLU A 107 -1.60 20.49 3.26
C GLU A 107 -1.90 19.49 4.39
N LYS A 108 -3.18 19.37 4.78
CA LYS A 108 -3.59 18.44 5.85
C LYS A 108 -3.40 16.98 5.44
N GLY A 109 -3.68 16.65 4.19
CA GLY A 109 -3.46 15.31 3.64
C GLY A 109 -1.97 14.98 3.54
N SER A 110 -1.15 15.93 3.10
CA SER A 110 0.30 15.79 3.06
C SER A 110 0.91 15.62 4.45
N GLN A 111 0.48 16.40 5.42
CA GLN A 111 0.90 16.23 6.82
C GLN A 111 0.48 14.86 7.39
N ALA A 112 -0.71 14.38 7.03
CA ALA A 112 -1.16 13.04 7.41
C ALA A 112 -0.29 11.96 6.75
N LEU A 113 0.13 12.11 5.51
CA LEU A 113 1.05 11.21 4.83
C LEU A 113 2.46 11.26 5.45
N ASN A 114 2.97 12.44 5.72
CA ASN A 114 4.30 12.63 6.31
C ASN A 114 4.36 12.19 7.79
N GLY A 115 3.22 12.32 8.52
CA GLY A 115 3.09 11.87 9.90
C GLY A 115 2.59 10.42 10.04
N ALA A 116 2.16 9.81 8.95
CA ALA A 116 1.58 8.47 8.92
C ALA A 116 2.61 7.38 8.57
N GLY A 117 3.90 7.67 8.67
CA GLY A 117 4.97 6.71 8.38
C GLY A 117 4.70 5.33 9.02
N ASP A 118 4.13 5.33 10.22
CA ASP A 118 3.73 4.10 10.90
C ASP A 118 2.44 3.47 10.35
N ASN A 119 1.52 4.26 9.77
CA ASN A 119 0.19 3.79 9.35
C ASN A 119 0.09 3.40 7.87
N GLN A 120 1.09 3.70 7.06
CA GLN A 120 1.14 3.34 5.63
C GLN A 120 2.20 2.29 5.30
N SER A 121 2.95 1.84 6.29
CA SER A 121 3.89 0.75 6.11
C SER A 121 3.15 -0.59 5.93
N PRO A 122 3.76 -1.58 5.27
CA PRO A 122 3.23 -2.94 5.24
C PRO A 122 2.96 -3.51 6.64
N VAL A 123 3.71 -3.04 7.63
CA VAL A 123 3.54 -3.39 9.05
C VAL A 123 2.22 -2.88 9.62
N ALA A 124 1.76 -1.70 9.19
CA ALA A 124 0.48 -1.16 9.64
C ALA A 124 -0.69 -2.08 9.24
N SER A 125 -0.64 -2.63 8.02
CA SER A 125 -1.61 -3.62 7.57
C SER A 125 -1.59 -4.88 8.44
N MET A 126 -0.40 -5.35 8.83
CA MET A 126 -0.26 -6.49 9.75
C MET A 126 -0.77 -6.15 11.16
N LYS A 127 -0.50 -4.96 11.66
CA LYS A 127 -1.02 -4.48 12.97
C LYS A 127 -2.54 -4.32 12.96
N ALA A 128 -3.14 -3.98 11.82
CA ALA A 128 -4.59 -3.87 11.65
C ALA A 128 -5.30 -5.21 11.87
N LEU A 129 -4.60 -6.35 11.72
CA LEU A 129 -5.15 -7.70 11.92
C LEU A 129 -5.71 -7.91 13.32
N LYS A 130 -5.20 -7.20 14.33
CA LYS A 130 -5.74 -7.27 15.71
C LYS A 130 -7.22 -6.86 15.81
N TYR A 131 -7.73 -6.11 14.82
CA TYR A 131 -9.13 -5.70 14.74
C TYR A 131 -9.99 -6.65 13.90
N ALA A 132 -9.39 -7.65 13.24
CA ALA A 132 -10.14 -8.63 12.45
C ALA A 132 -11.08 -9.44 13.35
N GLY A 133 -12.26 -9.76 12.83
CA GLY A 133 -13.22 -10.62 13.53
C GLY A 133 -12.81 -12.08 13.50
N ASN A 134 -12.09 -12.49 12.46
CA ASN A 134 -11.53 -13.82 12.30
C ASN A 134 -10.22 -13.77 11.54
N VAL A 135 -9.29 -14.66 11.88
CA VAL A 135 -8.06 -14.91 11.14
C VAL A 135 -7.91 -16.43 10.96
N ASP A 136 -7.99 -16.87 9.72
CA ASP A 136 -7.86 -18.25 9.32
C ASP A 136 -6.43 -18.53 8.84
N ASP A 137 -5.86 -19.65 9.28
CA ASP A 137 -4.63 -20.20 8.75
C ASP A 137 -4.99 -21.13 7.57
N LEU A 138 -4.62 -20.72 6.36
CA LEU A 138 -4.90 -21.45 5.12
C LEU A 138 -3.74 -22.38 4.71
N GLY A 139 -2.73 -22.50 5.57
CA GLY A 139 -1.63 -23.44 5.39
C GLY A 139 -0.42 -22.87 4.67
N LYS A 140 0.49 -23.76 4.32
CA LYS A 140 1.76 -23.41 3.66
C LYS A 140 1.57 -23.13 2.18
N GLN A 141 2.18 -22.07 1.71
CA GLN A 141 2.26 -21.72 0.30
C GLN A 141 3.65 -21.21 -0.05
N THR A 142 4.03 -21.34 -1.31
CA THR A 142 5.31 -20.77 -1.81
C THR A 142 5.01 -19.47 -2.56
N VAL A 143 5.62 -18.39 -2.11
CA VAL A 143 5.55 -17.07 -2.75
C VAL A 143 6.96 -16.64 -3.09
N ASP A 144 7.22 -16.35 -4.36
CA ASP A 144 8.54 -15.94 -4.89
C ASP A 144 9.69 -16.86 -4.44
N GLY A 145 9.43 -18.19 -4.40
CA GLY A 145 10.39 -19.20 -3.98
C GLY A 145 10.54 -19.37 -2.47
N GLN A 146 9.87 -18.58 -1.65
CA GLN A 146 9.91 -18.64 -0.20
C GLN A 146 8.70 -19.42 0.35
N SER A 147 8.95 -20.32 1.33
CA SER A 147 7.87 -21.00 2.04
C SER A 147 7.26 -20.06 3.06
N THR A 148 6.00 -19.71 2.85
CA THR A 148 5.22 -18.81 3.69
C THR A 148 4.04 -19.56 4.33
N THR A 149 3.37 -18.92 5.28
CA THR A 149 2.06 -19.35 5.78
C THR A 149 1.03 -18.33 5.33
N HIS A 150 0.00 -18.80 4.63
CA HIS A 150 -1.10 -17.96 4.16
C HIS A 150 -2.13 -17.78 5.27
N TYR A 151 -2.40 -16.53 5.63
CA TYR A 151 -3.46 -16.15 6.57
C TYR A 151 -4.51 -15.31 5.86
N ARG A 152 -5.77 -15.51 6.23
CA ARG A 152 -6.90 -14.70 5.77
C ARG A 152 -7.59 -14.04 6.93
N ALA A 153 -7.60 -12.72 6.95
CA ALA A 153 -8.33 -11.91 7.93
C ALA A 153 -9.64 -11.40 7.35
N THR A 154 -10.72 -11.53 8.12
CA THR A 154 -12.05 -11.04 7.73
C THR A 154 -12.52 -10.00 8.72
N TYR A 155 -12.93 -8.83 8.19
CA TYR A 155 -13.48 -7.72 8.94
C TYR A 155 -14.95 -7.57 8.57
N LYS A 156 -15.84 -7.62 9.54
CA LYS A 156 -17.26 -7.28 9.40
C LYS A 156 -17.48 -5.78 9.71
N ALA A 157 -18.65 -5.25 9.42
CA ALA A 157 -18.97 -3.84 9.62
C ALA A 157 -18.61 -3.31 11.03
N ALA A 158 -18.83 -4.09 12.09
CA ALA A 158 -18.48 -3.71 13.47
C ALA A 158 -16.96 -3.58 13.69
N GLN A 159 -16.16 -4.44 13.09
CA GLN A 159 -14.69 -4.38 13.16
C GLN A 159 -14.14 -3.25 12.29
N LEU A 160 -14.75 -2.99 11.14
CA LEU A 160 -14.41 -1.86 10.28
C LEU A 160 -14.63 -0.52 11.01
N GLY A 161 -15.67 -0.41 11.85
CA GLY A 161 -15.88 0.75 12.73
C GLY A 161 -14.69 0.98 13.66
N LYS A 162 -14.24 -0.03 14.37
CA LYS A 162 -13.05 0.03 15.26
C LYS A 162 -11.76 0.36 14.50
N LEU A 163 -11.61 -0.17 13.30
CA LEU A 163 -10.47 0.13 12.44
C LEU A 163 -10.47 1.61 12.03
N LYS A 164 -11.63 2.16 11.66
CA LYS A 164 -11.81 3.58 11.34
C LYS A 164 -11.52 4.48 12.55
N GLU A 165 -11.96 4.11 13.75
CA GLU A 165 -11.64 4.84 14.98
C GLU A 165 -10.15 4.86 15.26
N ALA A 166 -9.45 3.74 15.06
CA ALA A 166 -8.02 3.61 15.32
C ALA A 166 -7.13 4.35 14.29
N TYR A 167 -7.53 4.37 13.02
CA TYR A 167 -6.74 4.92 11.90
C TYR A 167 -7.33 6.21 11.30
N GLY A 168 -8.45 6.70 11.84
CA GLY A 168 -9.14 7.92 11.41
C GLY A 168 -10.11 7.70 10.24
N ASP A 169 -11.20 8.46 10.27
CA ASP A 169 -12.32 8.37 9.30
C ASP A 169 -11.94 8.92 7.89
N LYS A 170 -10.71 9.37 7.70
CA LYS A 170 -10.25 10.07 6.49
C LYS A 170 -10.02 9.17 5.28
N ASN A 171 -10.16 7.86 5.42
CA ASN A 171 -9.85 6.94 4.37
C ASN A 171 -11.11 6.39 3.70
N ASN A 172 -11.57 7.08 2.64
CA ASN A 172 -12.44 6.49 1.62
C ASN A 172 -11.89 5.14 1.08
N LEU A 173 -10.62 4.85 1.34
CA LEU A 173 -9.97 3.60 0.97
C LEU A 173 -10.67 2.39 1.59
N PHE A 174 -10.99 2.43 2.89
CA PHE A 174 -11.72 1.32 3.54
C PHE A 174 -13.13 1.14 2.99
N ASN A 175 -13.80 2.22 2.59
CA ASN A 175 -15.12 2.13 1.97
C ASN A 175 -15.06 1.52 0.56
N SER A 176 -13.99 1.79 -0.18
CA SER A 176 -13.78 1.20 -1.52
C SER A 176 -13.32 -0.26 -1.48
N MET A 177 -12.72 -0.70 -0.38
CA MET A 177 -12.27 -2.08 -0.18
C MET A 177 -13.33 -2.98 0.48
N THR A 178 -14.48 -2.43 0.86
CA THR A 178 -15.57 -3.17 1.49
C THR A 178 -16.44 -3.80 0.40
N GLY A 179 -16.64 -5.11 0.46
CA GLY A 179 -17.56 -5.82 -0.43
C GLY A 179 -19.01 -5.38 -0.25
N ALA A 180 -19.89 -5.76 -1.18
CA ALA A 180 -21.31 -5.41 -1.18
C ALA A 180 -22.06 -5.90 0.08
N ASP A 181 -21.50 -6.90 0.77
CA ASP A 181 -22.01 -7.50 2.03
C ASP A 181 -21.50 -6.78 3.29
N GLY A 182 -20.75 -5.68 3.15
CA GLY A 182 -20.17 -4.94 4.26
C GLY A 182 -18.98 -5.64 4.93
N THR A 183 -18.34 -6.60 4.23
CA THR A 183 -17.13 -7.27 4.70
C THR A 183 -15.89 -6.80 3.95
N MET A 184 -14.73 -6.86 4.60
CA MET A 184 -13.42 -6.70 3.98
C MET A 184 -12.58 -7.93 4.27
N THR A 185 -11.91 -8.46 3.27
CA THR A 185 -11.00 -9.59 3.41
C THR A 185 -9.58 -9.17 3.05
N MET A 186 -8.62 -9.60 3.86
CA MET A 186 -7.18 -9.36 3.64
C MET A 186 -6.43 -10.67 3.69
N ASP A 187 -5.66 -10.97 2.68
CA ASP A 187 -4.77 -12.12 2.61
C ASP A 187 -3.32 -11.69 2.86
N ILE A 188 -2.58 -12.50 3.62
CA ILE A 188 -1.20 -12.24 4.02
C ILE A 188 -0.41 -13.54 3.97
N TRP A 189 0.82 -13.45 3.44
CA TRP A 189 1.77 -14.55 3.34
C TRP A 189 3.07 -14.27 4.07
#